data_bef044f78ba010503e3bb8e8878d65e8
#
_entry.id   bef044f78ba010503e3bb8e8878d65e8
#
_cell.length_a   1.000
_cell.length_b   1.000
_cell.length_c   1.000
_cell.angle_alpha   90.00
_cell.angle_beta   90.00
_cell.angle_gamma   90.00
#
_symmetry.space_group_name_H-M   'P 1'
#
loop_
_entity.id
_entity.type
_entity.pdbx_description
1 polymer ?
#
loop_
_entity_poly.entity_id
_entity_poly.type
_entity_poly.pdbx_seq_one_letter_code
_entity_poly.pdbx_strand_id
1 'polypeptide(L)'
;PRSQMADAPLPPGVSLATAGLAAVHGFASPLGAQLPIPHGMSCGAVLWQTIRTNIGALTEREPDSPALPKYADAGRILADLPSTIRDGAARVALVDTLHDMVTSLDVPPLSAFEMTADHIPVVVADSPGSSMRTNPVALSDAELADILEQAL
;
A
#
# COMPACT_ATOMS: atom_id res chain seq x y z
N PRO A 1 -11.09 10.61 21.36
CA PRO A 1 -10.43 10.51 22.66
C PRO A 1 -9.47 9.32 22.71
N ARG A 2 -8.55 9.31 23.72
CA ARG A 2 -7.49 8.30 23.86
C ARG A 2 -8.00 6.84 23.92
N SER A 3 -9.18 6.61 24.51
CA SER A 3 -9.79 5.27 24.57
C SER A 3 -10.11 4.72 23.18
N GLN A 4 -10.70 5.51 22.29
CA GLN A 4 -10.99 5.10 20.91
C GLN A 4 -9.70 4.79 20.12
N MET A 5 -8.63 5.54 20.38
CA MET A 5 -7.32 5.27 19.77
C MET A 5 -6.65 4.02 20.36
N ALA A 6 -6.95 3.64 21.59
CA ALA A 6 -6.44 2.40 22.20
C ALA A 6 -7.16 1.15 21.63
N ASP A 7 -8.44 1.27 21.28
CA ASP A 7 -9.23 0.20 20.71
C ASP A 7 -9.02 0.04 19.19
N ALA A 8 -8.59 1.11 18.50
CA ALA A 8 -8.42 1.14 17.06
C ALA A 8 -7.44 0.08 16.50
N PRO A 9 -6.35 -0.33 17.18
CA PRO A 9 -5.45 -1.36 16.68
C PRO A 9 -6.00 -2.79 16.74
N LEU A 10 -7.04 -3.07 17.55
CA LEU A 10 -7.54 -4.42 17.76
C LEU A 10 -8.14 -5.05 16.49
N PRO A 11 -9.08 -4.40 15.75
CA PRO A 11 -9.61 -4.97 14.51
C PRO A 11 -8.53 -5.21 13.43
N PRO A 12 -7.58 -4.27 13.17
CA PRO A 12 -6.47 -4.54 12.27
C PRO A 12 -5.59 -5.71 12.73
N GLY A 13 -5.34 -5.85 14.04
CA GLY A 13 -4.56 -6.96 14.58
C GLY A 13 -5.22 -8.33 14.34
N VAL A 14 -6.53 -8.42 14.52
CA VAL A 14 -7.31 -9.64 14.21
C VAL A 14 -7.28 -9.91 12.71
N SER A 15 -7.47 -8.88 11.87
CA SER A 15 -7.41 -9.02 10.41
C SER A 15 -6.03 -9.48 9.94
N LEU A 16 -4.95 -8.94 10.52
CA LEU A 16 -3.59 -9.37 10.24
C LEU A 16 -3.36 -10.84 10.56
N ALA A 17 -3.82 -11.30 11.72
CA ALA A 17 -3.66 -12.68 12.15
C ALA A 17 -4.41 -13.69 11.24
N THR A 18 -5.48 -13.26 10.58
CA THR A 18 -6.35 -14.13 9.76
C THR A 18 -6.11 -14.01 8.25
N ALA A 19 -5.80 -12.81 7.75
CA ALA A 19 -5.69 -12.53 6.33
C ALA A 19 -4.24 -12.28 5.84
N GLY A 20 -3.30 -12.06 6.77
CA GLY A 20 -1.94 -11.70 6.46
C GLY A 20 -1.77 -10.22 6.06
N LEU A 21 -0.57 -9.88 5.64
CA LEU A 21 -0.19 -8.57 5.15
C LEU A 21 -0.14 -8.58 3.61
N ALA A 22 0.14 -7.43 2.99
CA ALA A 22 0.24 -7.29 1.55
C ALA A 22 1.56 -6.60 1.15
N ALA A 23 1.69 -6.19 -0.11
CA ALA A 23 2.93 -5.65 -0.68
C ALA A 23 3.51 -4.46 0.10
N VAL A 24 2.71 -3.58 0.67
CA VAL A 24 3.19 -2.49 1.54
C VAL A 24 4.13 -3.00 2.63
N HIS A 25 3.71 -4.06 3.33
CA HIS A 25 4.55 -4.69 4.37
C HIS A 25 5.61 -5.64 3.78
N GLY A 26 5.41 -6.10 2.54
CA GLY A 26 6.43 -6.83 1.78
C GLY A 26 7.69 -5.99 1.57
N PHE A 27 7.52 -4.71 1.29
CA PHE A 27 8.62 -3.74 1.18
C PHE A 27 9.25 -3.34 2.52
N ALA A 28 8.46 -3.30 3.60
CA ALA A 28 8.93 -2.75 4.87
C ALA A 28 10.11 -3.53 5.46
N SER A 29 10.17 -4.86 5.26
CA SER A 29 11.28 -5.68 5.75
C SER A 29 12.60 -5.40 5.01
N PRO A 30 12.68 -5.49 3.67
CA PRO A 30 13.91 -5.18 2.95
C PRO A 30 14.31 -3.70 3.06
N LEU A 31 13.36 -2.75 3.07
CA LEU A 31 13.66 -1.34 3.29
C LEU A 31 14.32 -1.12 4.65
N GLY A 32 13.77 -1.69 5.73
CA GLY A 32 14.33 -1.56 7.06
C GLY A 32 15.65 -2.31 7.26
N ALA A 33 15.97 -3.30 6.41
CA ALA A 33 17.27 -4.01 6.43
C ALA A 33 18.37 -3.21 5.73
N GLN A 34 18.01 -2.40 4.71
CA GLN A 34 18.95 -1.65 3.87
C GLN A 34 19.14 -0.20 4.34
N LEU A 35 18.12 0.38 4.97
CA LEU A 35 18.02 1.82 5.21
C LEU A 35 17.66 2.14 6.67
N PRO A 36 18.08 3.29 7.20
CA PRO A 36 17.71 3.73 8.56
C PRO A 36 16.28 4.28 8.59
N ILE A 37 15.30 3.52 8.09
CA ILE A 37 13.90 3.92 7.97
C ILE A 37 13.01 3.25 9.02
N PRO A 38 12.23 4.00 9.82
CA PRO A 38 11.24 3.41 10.72
C PRO A 38 10.16 2.66 9.93
N HIS A 39 9.72 1.52 10.44
CA HIS A 39 8.74 0.64 9.79
C HIS A 39 7.46 1.37 9.33
N GLY A 40 6.89 2.22 10.17
CA GLY A 40 5.69 3.00 9.82
C GLY A 40 5.94 3.97 8.67
N MET A 41 7.12 4.57 8.60
CA MET A 41 7.51 5.48 7.51
C MET A 41 7.70 4.73 6.20
N SER A 42 8.35 3.56 6.23
CA SER A 42 8.48 2.73 5.02
C SER A 42 7.12 2.31 4.46
N CYS A 43 6.19 1.90 5.33
CA CYS A 43 4.82 1.58 4.91
C CYS A 43 4.07 2.80 4.34
N GLY A 44 4.17 3.95 4.99
CA GLY A 44 3.50 5.19 4.54
C GLY A 44 4.02 5.67 3.19
N ALA A 45 5.33 5.65 2.98
CA ALA A 45 5.97 6.13 1.76
C ALA A 45 5.57 5.36 0.49
N VAL A 46 5.27 4.05 0.61
CA VAL A 46 4.89 3.21 -0.54
C VAL A 46 3.38 2.92 -0.62
N LEU A 47 2.57 3.51 0.25
CA LEU A 47 1.17 3.11 0.45
C LEU A 47 0.32 3.33 -0.80
N TRP A 48 0.18 4.57 -1.25
CA TRP A 48 -0.74 4.91 -2.34
C TRP A 48 -0.26 4.34 -3.69
N GLN A 49 1.05 4.31 -3.93
CA GLN A 49 1.67 3.72 -5.12
C GLN A 49 1.32 2.22 -5.20
N THR A 50 1.49 1.49 -4.09
CA THR A 50 1.15 0.06 -4.01
C THR A 50 -0.33 -0.18 -4.28
N ILE A 51 -1.23 0.60 -3.68
CA ILE A 51 -2.67 0.46 -3.90
C ILE A 51 -3.04 0.76 -5.35
N ARG A 52 -2.46 1.80 -5.96
CA ARG A 52 -2.66 2.13 -7.36
C ARG A 52 -2.21 1.00 -8.28
N THR A 53 -1.01 0.47 -8.05
CA THR A 53 -0.44 -0.63 -8.85
C THR A 53 -1.27 -1.91 -8.70
N ASN A 54 -1.71 -2.27 -7.49
CA ASN A 54 -2.59 -3.40 -7.26
C ASN A 54 -3.92 -3.27 -8.02
N ILE A 55 -4.56 -2.09 -7.97
CA ILE A 55 -5.82 -1.83 -8.69
C ILE A 55 -5.62 -1.93 -10.21
N GLY A 56 -4.53 -1.38 -10.72
CA GLY A 56 -4.17 -1.47 -12.15
C GLY A 56 -3.97 -2.90 -12.59
N ALA A 57 -3.11 -3.63 -11.91
CA ALA A 57 -2.78 -5.02 -12.17
C ALA A 57 -4.02 -5.95 -12.10
N LEU A 58 -4.86 -5.77 -11.08
CA LEU A 58 -6.13 -6.51 -10.95
C LEU A 58 -7.10 -6.19 -12.10
N THR A 59 -7.23 -4.91 -12.44
CA THR A 59 -8.16 -4.49 -13.52
C THR A 59 -7.75 -5.08 -14.85
N GLU A 60 -6.45 -5.21 -15.11
CA GLU A 60 -5.90 -5.75 -16.36
C GLU A 60 -5.93 -7.28 -16.40
N ARG A 61 -5.50 -7.94 -15.32
CA ARG A 61 -5.23 -9.38 -15.29
C ARG A 61 -6.33 -10.21 -14.67
N GLU A 62 -7.05 -9.64 -13.71
CA GLU A 62 -8.06 -10.33 -12.89
C GLU A 62 -9.30 -9.44 -12.69
N PRO A 63 -10.03 -9.02 -13.76
CA PRO A 63 -11.12 -8.07 -13.68
C PRO A 63 -12.29 -8.53 -12.80
N ASP A 64 -12.43 -9.83 -12.57
CA ASP A 64 -13.46 -10.44 -11.73
C ASP A 64 -12.97 -10.67 -10.28
N SER A 65 -11.78 -10.20 -9.92
CA SER A 65 -11.23 -10.37 -8.58
C SER A 65 -12.11 -9.74 -7.50
N PRO A 66 -12.40 -10.48 -6.40
CA PRO A 66 -13.18 -9.96 -5.28
C PRO A 66 -12.46 -8.83 -4.52
N ALA A 67 -11.21 -8.55 -4.82
CA ALA A 67 -10.47 -7.43 -4.24
C ALA A 67 -10.90 -6.08 -4.86
N LEU A 68 -11.27 -6.04 -6.13
CA LEU A 68 -11.65 -4.80 -6.80
C LEU A 68 -12.87 -4.09 -6.18
N PRO A 69 -13.98 -4.78 -5.86
CA PRO A 69 -15.09 -4.17 -5.11
C PRO A 69 -14.67 -3.67 -3.72
N LYS A 70 -13.79 -4.40 -3.01
CA LYS A 70 -13.31 -3.97 -1.69
C LYS A 70 -12.50 -2.67 -1.76
N TYR A 71 -11.67 -2.49 -2.79
CA TYR A 71 -10.99 -1.22 -3.03
C TYR A 71 -11.99 -0.09 -3.34
N ALA A 72 -13.05 -0.37 -4.09
CA ALA A 72 -14.10 0.61 -4.34
C ALA A 72 -14.85 1.01 -3.06
N ASP A 73 -15.18 0.04 -2.19
CA ASP A 73 -15.82 0.30 -0.91
C ASP A 73 -14.91 1.11 0.03
N ALA A 74 -13.63 0.77 0.08
CA ALA A 74 -12.64 1.57 0.81
C ALA A 74 -12.58 3.02 0.30
N GLY A 75 -12.62 3.22 -1.02
CA GLY A 75 -12.65 4.54 -1.63
C GLY A 75 -13.91 5.33 -1.25
N ARG A 76 -15.09 4.69 -1.26
CA ARG A 76 -16.34 5.33 -0.83
C ARG A 76 -16.26 5.78 0.63
N ILE A 77 -15.71 4.95 1.50
CA ILE A 77 -15.60 5.25 2.93
C ILE A 77 -14.60 6.37 3.18
N LEU A 78 -13.40 6.28 2.62
CA LEU A 78 -12.32 7.23 2.90
C LEU A 78 -12.53 8.60 2.26
N ALA A 79 -13.13 8.64 1.07
CA ALA A 79 -13.44 9.88 0.36
C ALA A 79 -14.85 10.43 0.64
N ASP A 80 -15.59 9.84 1.59
CA ASP A 80 -16.97 10.21 1.95
C ASP A 80 -17.91 10.30 0.73
N LEU A 81 -17.83 9.28 -0.15
CA LEU A 81 -18.61 9.23 -1.38
C LEU A 81 -19.94 8.48 -1.20
N PRO A 82 -21.00 8.86 -1.91
CA PRO A 82 -22.25 8.12 -1.89
C PRO A 82 -22.07 6.70 -2.49
N SER A 83 -22.86 5.74 -1.99
CA SER A 83 -22.84 4.35 -2.47
C SER A 83 -23.18 4.20 -3.96
N THR A 84 -23.79 5.22 -4.58
CA THR A 84 -24.16 5.23 -5.98
C THR A 84 -23.00 5.52 -6.94
N ILE A 85 -21.85 5.95 -6.42
CA ILE A 85 -20.66 6.16 -7.25
C ILE A 85 -20.17 4.82 -7.82
N ARG A 86 -19.87 4.82 -9.12
CA ARG A 86 -19.35 3.64 -9.83
C ARG A 86 -18.01 3.18 -9.24
N ASP A 87 -17.80 1.87 -9.19
CA ASP A 87 -16.61 1.25 -8.60
C ASP A 87 -15.30 1.82 -9.15
N GLY A 88 -15.20 2.03 -10.48
CA GLY A 88 -14.00 2.63 -11.07
C GLY A 88 -13.68 4.01 -10.52
N ALA A 89 -14.69 4.88 -10.39
CA ALA A 89 -14.51 6.22 -9.83
C ALA A 89 -14.16 6.17 -8.33
N ALA A 90 -14.78 5.24 -7.59
CA ALA A 90 -14.47 5.06 -6.18
C ALA A 90 -13.03 4.56 -5.95
N ARG A 91 -12.51 3.68 -6.83
CA ARG A 91 -11.11 3.24 -6.77
C ARG A 91 -10.11 4.36 -7.09
N VAL A 92 -10.43 5.24 -8.03
CA VAL A 92 -9.62 6.44 -8.30
C VAL A 92 -9.59 7.33 -7.06
N ALA A 93 -10.77 7.64 -6.49
CA ALA A 93 -10.87 8.45 -5.29
C ALA A 93 -10.11 7.86 -4.08
N LEU A 94 -10.03 6.52 -3.96
CA LEU A 94 -9.20 5.86 -2.96
C LEU A 94 -7.74 6.26 -3.10
N VAL A 95 -7.20 6.13 -4.31
CA VAL A 95 -5.78 6.44 -4.58
C VAL A 95 -5.48 7.91 -4.31
N ASP A 96 -6.35 8.81 -4.79
CA ASP A 96 -6.22 10.26 -4.60
C ASP A 96 -6.27 10.61 -3.10
N THR A 97 -7.22 10.05 -2.35
CA THR A 97 -7.34 10.28 -0.90
C THR A 97 -6.11 9.79 -0.14
N LEU A 98 -5.58 8.61 -0.48
CA LEU A 98 -4.37 8.08 0.16
C LEU A 98 -3.15 8.95 -0.15
N HIS A 99 -3.00 9.41 -1.38
CA HIS A 99 -1.95 10.35 -1.77
C HIS A 99 -2.04 11.65 -0.97
N ASP A 100 -3.23 12.25 -0.89
CA ASP A 100 -3.46 13.48 -0.13
C ASP A 100 -3.20 13.30 1.37
N MET A 101 -3.56 12.14 1.93
CA MET A 101 -3.27 11.81 3.33
C MET A 101 -1.77 11.72 3.59
N VAL A 102 -1.02 11.00 2.75
CA VAL A 102 0.44 10.86 2.87
C VAL A 102 1.11 12.23 2.78
N THR A 103 0.65 13.08 1.84
CA THR A 103 1.15 14.44 1.66
C THR A 103 0.82 15.36 2.86
N SER A 104 -0.45 15.31 3.34
CA SER A 104 -0.89 16.17 4.45
C SER A 104 -0.28 15.80 5.80
N LEU A 105 0.15 14.56 5.95
CA LEU A 105 0.86 14.05 7.12
C LEU A 105 2.38 14.25 7.03
N ASP A 106 2.87 14.91 5.98
CA ASP A 106 4.30 15.14 5.72
C ASP A 106 5.12 13.84 5.80
N VAL A 107 4.58 12.72 5.27
CA VAL A 107 5.33 11.46 5.21
C VAL A 107 6.50 11.64 4.26
N PRO A 108 7.75 11.51 4.74
CA PRO A 108 8.91 11.75 3.88
C PRO A 108 9.02 10.71 2.77
N PRO A 109 9.54 11.08 1.58
CA PRO A 109 9.89 10.14 0.53
C PRO A 109 11.02 9.20 0.98
N LEU A 110 11.20 8.08 0.31
CA LEU A 110 12.26 7.12 0.65
C LEU A 110 13.66 7.72 0.53
N SER A 111 13.85 8.70 -0.35
CA SER A 111 15.12 9.44 -0.49
C SER A 111 15.52 10.22 0.76
N ALA A 112 14.57 10.60 1.62
CA ALA A 112 14.87 11.22 2.91
C ALA A 112 15.56 10.26 3.89
N PHE A 113 15.51 8.95 3.61
CA PHE A 113 16.16 7.87 4.36
C PHE A 113 17.32 7.23 3.59
N GLU A 114 18.01 8.03 2.76
CA GLU A 114 19.20 7.63 1.98
C GLU A 114 18.89 6.60 0.86
N MET A 115 17.64 6.34 0.52
CA MET A 115 17.30 5.48 -0.61
C MET A 115 17.66 6.18 -1.93
N THR A 116 18.27 5.42 -2.83
CA THR A 116 18.58 5.82 -4.19
C THR A 116 18.07 4.76 -5.18
N ALA A 117 18.07 5.07 -6.47
CA ALA A 117 17.69 4.12 -7.51
C ALA A 117 18.53 2.82 -7.48
N ASP A 118 19.79 2.91 -7.03
CA ASP A 118 20.68 1.73 -6.94
C ASP A 118 20.24 0.71 -5.90
N HIS A 119 19.41 1.10 -4.91
CA HIS A 119 18.85 0.20 -3.92
C HIS A 119 17.64 -0.60 -4.45
N ILE A 120 16.95 -0.10 -5.49
CA ILE A 120 15.70 -0.69 -5.99
C ILE A 120 15.86 -2.17 -6.36
N PRO A 121 16.86 -2.61 -7.15
CA PRO A 121 17.00 -4.00 -7.52
C PRO A 121 17.14 -4.96 -6.32
N VAL A 122 17.86 -4.52 -5.29
CA VAL A 122 18.07 -5.33 -4.08
C VAL A 122 16.78 -5.41 -3.26
N VAL A 123 16.09 -4.27 -3.05
CA VAL A 123 14.81 -4.24 -2.34
C VAL A 123 13.77 -5.09 -3.05
N VAL A 124 13.69 -5.03 -4.39
CA VAL A 124 12.78 -5.86 -5.19
C VAL A 124 13.10 -7.34 -5.01
N ALA A 125 14.38 -7.75 -5.11
CA ALA A 125 14.80 -9.13 -4.96
C ALA A 125 14.50 -9.70 -3.56
N ASP A 126 14.59 -8.88 -2.52
CA ASP A 126 14.37 -9.27 -1.12
C ASP A 126 12.90 -9.14 -0.68
N SER A 127 12.02 -8.55 -1.51
CA SER A 127 10.59 -8.33 -1.21
C SER A 127 9.74 -9.62 -1.21
N PRO A 128 10.02 -10.70 -1.99
CA PRO A 128 9.23 -11.92 -1.98
C PRO A 128 9.28 -12.63 -0.63
N GLY A 129 8.31 -12.37 0.24
CA GLY A 129 8.20 -12.93 1.57
C GLY A 129 6.78 -13.36 1.92
N SER A 130 6.54 -13.70 3.19
CA SER A 130 5.22 -14.12 3.67
C SER A 130 4.16 -13.04 3.44
N SER A 131 4.51 -11.78 3.63
CA SER A 131 3.60 -10.63 3.43
C SER A 131 3.25 -10.43 1.95
N MET A 132 4.23 -10.56 1.05
CA MET A 132 3.99 -10.40 -0.38
C MET A 132 3.04 -11.49 -0.94
N ARG A 133 3.11 -12.71 -0.41
CA ARG A 133 2.24 -13.83 -0.84
C ARG A 133 0.74 -13.61 -0.59
N THR A 134 0.39 -12.73 0.33
CA THR A 134 -1.00 -12.37 0.65
C THR A 134 -1.47 -11.09 -0.04
N ASN A 135 -0.64 -10.53 -0.94
CA ASN A 135 -1.08 -9.43 -1.81
C ASN A 135 -2.19 -9.93 -2.74
N PRO A 136 -3.23 -9.12 -3.01
CA PRO A 136 -4.40 -9.57 -3.79
C PRO A 136 -4.09 -9.95 -5.24
N VAL A 137 -2.92 -9.58 -5.75
CA VAL A 137 -2.42 -9.94 -7.08
C VAL A 137 -0.90 -10.10 -7.02
N ALA A 138 -0.35 -11.04 -7.78
CA ALA A 138 1.09 -11.17 -7.93
C ALA A 138 1.62 -9.99 -8.76
N LEU A 139 2.48 -9.17 -8.17
CA LEU A 139 3.17 -8.09 -8.86
C LEU A 139 4.48 -8.60 -9.45
N SER A 140 4.79 -8.14 -10.67
CA SER A 140 6.08 -8.39 -11.33
C SER A 140 7.19 -7.52 -10.70
N ASP A 141 8.45 -7.91 -10.91
CA ASP A 141 9.60 -7.12 -10.44
C ASP A 141 9.58 -5.69 -11.01
N ALA A 142 9.10 -5.51 -12.24
CA ALA A 142 8.96 -4.20 -12.86
C ALA A 142 7.91 -3.33 -12.15
N GLU A 143 6.77 -3.92 -11.75
CA GLU A 143 5.74 -3.21 -10.98
C GLU A 143 6.22 -2.89 -9.57
N LEU A 144 6.99 -3.78 -8.93
CA LEU A 144 7.60 -3.53 -7.64
C LEU A 144 8.64 -2.40 -7.73
N ALA A 145 9.47 -2.38 -8.78
CA ALA A 145 10.43 -1.31 -9.03
C ALA A 145 9.74 0.04 -9.25
N ASP A 146 8.68 0.08 -10.08
CA ASP A 146 7.90 1.31 -10.35
C ASP A 146 7.29 1.90 -9.06
N ILE A 147 6.80 1.06 -8.14
CA ILE A 147 6.31 1.51 -6.82
C ILE A 147 7.42 2.23 -6.04
N LEU A 148 8.62 1.64 -6.00
CA LEU A 148 9.76 2.21 -5.27
C LEU A 148 10.30 3.48 -5.92
N GLU A 149 10.37 3.52 -7.27
CA GLU A 149 10.78 4.72 -8.03
C GLU A 149 9.87 5.91 -7.75
N GLN A 150 8.56 5.69 -7.66
CA GLN A 150 7.59 6.73 -7.37
C GLN A 150 7.56 7.15 -5.90
N ALA A 151 8.16 6.38 -5.02
CA ALA A 151 8.29 6.70 -3.60
C ALA A 151 9.62 7.39 -3.26
N LEU A 152 10.56 7.54 -4.23
CA LEU A 152 11.81 8.29 -4.08
C LEU A 152 11.56 9.79 -4.06
#